data_97604b405fc43c4123cdd5c23008693c
#
_entry.id   97604b405fc43c4123cdd5c23008693c
#
_cell.length_a   1.000
_cell.length_b   1.000
_cell.length_c   1.000
_cell.angle_alpha   90.00
_cell.angle_beta   90.00
_cell.angle_gamma   90.00
#
_symmetry.space_group_name_H-M   'P 1'
#
loop_
_entity.id
_entity.type
_entity.pdbx_description
1 polymer ?
#
loop_
_entity_poly.entity_id
_entity_poly.type
_entity_poly.pdbx_seq_one_letter_code
_entity_poly.pdbx_strand_id
1 'polypeptide(L)'
;MLHGRLIELRLVREADLDAMYAAHLRIADRGAYFPLGVLSEPAFRREFAEHGFWKPDEGTLLIVGSETGEMVGHIEFFRAVSYWDAFELSYQLYGDSHAGRGYATEGVQLVVDYLFAVKQRYRVQLVIAPANAASARIAEKCGFVLEGTVRGAFFNDGQNSDVLLYSLLRTDPRPWHRPDRGRAVHG
;
A
#
# COMPACT_ATOMS: atom_id res chain seq x y z
N MET A 1 14.55 -6.25 -3.21
CA MET A 1 14.18 -4.83 -3.22
C MET A 1 13.48 -4.53 -4.51
N LEU A 2 12.42 -3.74 -4.50
CA LEU A 2 11.68 -3.39 -5.69
C LEU A 2 12.12 -1.97 -6.08
N HIS A 3 12.64 -1.82 -7.29
CA HIS A 3 13.16 -0.52 -7.76
C HIS A 3 12.21 0.05 -8.80
N GLY A 4 11.69 1.22 -8.51
CA GLY A 4 10.94 2.07 -9.42
C GLY A 4 11.81 3.19 -9.99
N ARG A 5 11.18 4.13 -10.67
CA ARG A 5 11.83 5.34 -11.18
C ARG A 5 11.95 6.43 -10.10
N LEU A 6 10.92 6.59 -9.30
CA LEU A 6 10.78 7.64 -8.28
C LEU A 6 11.16 7.13 -6.89
N ILE A 7 10.91 5.84 -6.64
CA ILE A 7 11.06 5.23 -5.33
C ILE A 7 11.72 3.86 -5.41
N GLU A 8 12.24 3.45 -4.27
CA GLU A 8 12.60 2.07 -3.95
C GLU A 8 11.66 1.59 -2.85
N LEU A 9 11.17 0.35 -2.96
CA LEU A 9 10.50 -0.36 -1.87
C LEU A 9 11.47 -1.36 -1.26
N ARG A 10 11.65 -1.27 0.05
CA ARG A 10 12.52 -2.18 0.79
C ARG A 10 11.91 -2.65 2.10
N LEU A 11 12.40 -3.76 2.61
CA LEU A 11 12.04 -4.24 3.94
C LEU A 11 12.48 -3.24 5.02
N VAL A 12 11.73 -3.23 6.12
CA VAL A 12 12.06 -2.49 7.33
C VAL A 12 13.34 -3.06 7.96
N ARG A 13 14.18 -2.21 8.49
CA ARG A 13 15.38 -2.55 9.24
C ARG A 13 15.26 -2.01 10.65
N GLU A 14 16.05 -2.56 11.59
CA GLU A 14 16.05 -2.08 12.96
C GLU A 14 16.34 -0.58 13.07
N ALA A 15 17.26 -0.07 12.24
CA ALA A 15 17.59 1.35 12.19
C ALA A 15 16.45 2.27 11.73
N ASP A 16 15.40 1.73 11.14
CA ASP A 16 14.23 2.50 10.69
C ASP A 16 13.18 2.68 11.79
N LEU A 17 13.21 1.85 12.83
CA LEU A 17 12.13 1.74 13.81
C LEU A 17 11.83 3.05 14.53
N ASP A 18 12.84 3.79 14.93
CA ASP A 18 12.65 5.07 15.64
C ASP A 18 11.91 6.08 14.76
N ALA A 19 12.33 6.21 13.51
CA ALA A 19 11.71 7.13 12.56
C ALA A 19 10.27 6.68 12.17
N MET A 20 10.05 5.38 11.98
CA MET A 20 8.72 4.82 11.73
C MET A 20 7.79 5.03 12.91
N TYR A 21 8.26 4.73 14.13
CA TYR A 21 7.47 4.91 15.34
C TYR A 21 7.13 6.38 15.57
N ALA A 22 8.09 7.28 15.37
CA ALA A 22 7.85 8.72 15.43
C ALA A 22 6.80 9.19 14.41
N ALA A 23 6.83 8.64 13.19
CA ALA A 23 5.80 8.90 12.18
C ALA A 23 4.44 8.32 12.59
N HIS A 24 4.43 7.13 13.20
CA HIS A 24 3.22 6.49 13.72
C HIS A 24 2.56 7.32 14.84
N LEU A 25 3.30 8.01 15.67
CA LEU A 25 2.75 8.84 16.75
C LEU A 25 2.20 10.18 16.27
N ARG A 26 2.58 10.66 15.09
CA ARG A 26 2.06 11.92 14.53
C ARG A 26 0.69 11.73 13.93
N ILE A 27 -0.34 11.57 14.78
CA ILE A 27 -1.72 11.33 14.34
C ILE A 27 -2.22 12.41 13.39
N ALA A 28 -1.88 13.68 13.63
CA ALA A 28 -2.28 14.80 12.79
C ALA A 28 -1.73 14.67 11.34
N ASP A 29 -0.57 14.04 11.16
CA ASP A 29 0.07 13.86 9.86
C ASP A 29 -0.41 12.62 9.10
N ARG A 30 -1.24 11.76 9.74
CA ARG A 30 -1.76 10.54 9.10
C ARG A 30 -2.83 10.82 8.05
N GLY A 31 -3.38 12.05 8.04
CA GLY A 31 -4.51 12.41 7.20
C GLY A 31 -5.85 11.92 7.77
N ALA A 32 -6.94 12.55 7.29
CA ALA A 32 -8.30 12.34 7.80
C ALA A 32 -8.85 10.91 7.58
N TYR A 33 -8.21 10.11 6.76
CA TYR A 33 -8.71 8.80 6.32
C TYR A 33 -7.92 7.61 6.84
N PHE A 34 -6.93 7.85 7.67
CA PHE A 34 -6.12 6.78 8.25
C PHE A 34 -6.60 6.44 9.66
N PRO A 35 -6.55 5.16 10.09
CA PRO A 35 -6.95 4.77 11.44
C PRO A 35 -6.21 5.56 12.52
N LEU A 36 -6.95 6.03 13.53
CA LEU A 36 -6.39 6.81 14.65
C LEU A 36 -5.75 5.93 15.73
N GLY A 37 -5.88 4.62 15.63
CA GLY A 37 -5.30 3.67 16.59
C GLY A 37 -3.80 3.89 16.78
N VAL A 38 -3.32 3.79 18.02
CA VAL A 38 -1.89 3.85 18.38
C VAL A 38 -1.45 2.52 18.96
N LEU A 39 -0.25 2.12 18.57
CA LEU A 39 0.44 0.98 19.15
C LEU A 39 1.49 1.51 20.13
N SER A 40 1.65 0.86 21.30
CA SER A 40 2.72 1.22 22.22
C SER A 40 4.08 0.87 21.64
N GLU A 41 5.12 1.64 21.97
CA GLU A 41 6.47 1.36 21.47
C GLU A 41 6.96 -0.06 21.77
N PRO A 42 6.79 -0.61 22.99
CA PRO A 42 7.17 -2.00 23.24
C PRO A 42 6.43 -3.01 22.38
N ALA A 43 5.15 -2.77 22.06
CA ALA A 43 4.38 -3.66 21.17
C ALA A 43 4.88 -3.56 19.72
N PHE A 44 5.13 -2.33 19.23
CA PHE A 44 5.68 -2.09 17.90
C PHE A 44 7.06 -2.76 17.71
N ARG A 45 7.99 -2.57 18.66
CA ARG A 45 9.32 -3.19 18.60
C ARG A 45 9.27 -4.71 18.72
N ARG A 46 8.37 -5.26 19.55
CA ARG A 46 8.18 -6.71 19.67
C ARG A 46 7.69 -7.31 18.37
N GLU A 47 6.72 -6.68 17.71
CA GLU A 47 6.22 -7.14 16.43
C GLU A 47 7.34 -7.18 15.36
N PHE A 48 8.19 -6.16 15.32
CA PHE A 48 9.36 -6.20 14.46
C PHE A 48 10.35 -7.32 14.84
N ALA A 49 10.65 -7.47 16.14
CA ALA A 49 11.60 -8.49 16.61
C ALA A 49 11.16 -9.92 16.31
N GLU A 50 9.84 -10.18 16.28
CA GLU A 50 9.29 -11.50 16.00
C GLU A 50 9.40 -11.89 14.51
N HIS A 51 9.23 -10.95 13.59
CA HIS A 51 9.18 -11.30 12.16
C HIS A 51 9.56 -10.14 11.20
N GLY A 52 10.11 -9.05 11.69
CA GLY A 52 10.56 -7.94 10.83
C GLY A 52 9.44 -7.25 10.04
N PHE A 53 8.19 -7.24 10.55
CA PHE A 53 6.98 -6.84 9.83
C PHE A 53 6.78 -7.58 8.50
N TRP A 54 7.18 -8.86 8.45
CA TRP A 54 7.09 -9.66 7.24
C TRP A 54 6.68 -11.11 7.54
N LYS A 55 5.50 -11.49 7.09
CA LYS A 55 4.92 -12.82 7.24
C LYS A 55 4.47 -13.37 5.88
N PRO A 56 4.08 -14.64 5.78
CA PRO A 56 3.64 -15.22 4.51
C PRO A 56 2.50 -14.47 3.81
N ASP A 57 1.53 -13.96 4.58
CA ASP A 57 0.30 -13.34 4.08
C ASP A 57 0.15 -11.86 4.48
N GLU A 58 1.18 -11.25 5.04
CA GLU A 58 1.23 -9.83 5.35
C GLU A 58 2.67 -9.31 5.31
N GLY A 59 2.84 -8.05 5.01
CA GLY A 59 4.16 -7.44 5.03
C GLY A 59 4.13 -5.95 4.84
N THR A 60 5.12 -5.29 5.43
CA THR A 60 5.35 -3.84 5.34
C THR A 60 6.62 -3.56 4.56
N LEU A 61 6.52 -2.68 3.57
CA LEU A 61 7.65 -2.14 2.82
C LEU A 61 7.75 -0.64 3.04
N LEU A 62 8.97 -0.16 3.27
CA LEU A 62 9.23 1.27 3.29
C LEU A 62 9.29 1.81 1.87
N ILE A 63 8.71 2.97 1.69
CA ILE A 63 8.81 3.78 0.47
C ILE A 63 9.98 4.75 0.69
N VAL A 64 11.02 4.60 -0.12
CA VAL A 64 12.23 5.43 -0.05
C VAL A 64 12.39 6.17 -1.36
N GLY A 65 12.56 7.47 -1.32
CA GLY A 65 12.81 8.28 -2.52
C GLY A 65 14.13 7.88 -3.19
N SER A 66 14.11 7.54 -4.48
CA SER A 66 15.27 7.04 -5.21
C SER A 66 16.41 8.06 -5.28
N GLU A 67 16.10 9.36 -5.38
CA GLU A 67 17.09 10.42 -5.47
C GLU A 67 17.61 10.88 -4.11
N THR A 68 16.75 10.87 -3.09
CA THR A 68 17.05 11.45 -1.78
C THR A 68 17.52 10.44 -0.76
N GLY A 69 17.17 9.16 -0.94
CA GLY A 69 17.34 8.13 0.09
C GLY A 69 16.42 8.33 1.31
N GLU A 70 15.51 9.29 1.26
CA GLU A 70 14.61 9.64 2.36
C GLU A 70 13.47 8.64 2.46
N MET A 71 13.12 8.24 3.69
CA MET A 71 11.93 7.46 3.97
C MET A 71 10.69 8.36 3.87
N VAL A 72 9.91 8.20 2.81
CA VAL A 72 8.77 9.05 2.49
C VAL A 72 7.42 8.44 2.85
N GLY A 73 7.39 7.18 3.27
CA GLY A 73 6.18 6.48 3.65
C GLY A 73 6.36 4.98 3.78
N HIS A 74 5.25 4.28 3.85
CA HIS A 74 5.22 2.82 3.81
C HIS A 74 4.03 2.31 3.01
N ILE A 75 4.07 1.06 2.60
CA ILE A 75 2.99 0.31 2.00
C ILE A 75 2.93 -1.08 2.62
N GLU A 76 1.73 -1.55 2.88
CA GLU A 76 1.46 -2.82 3.51
C GLU A 76 0.56 -3.67 2.61
N PHE A 77 0.73 -4.97 2.68
CA PHE A 77 -0.23 -5.94 2.16
C PHE A 77 -0.61 -6.93 3.24
N PHE A 78 -1.87 -7.31 3.28
CA PHE A 78 -2.40 -8.26 4.28
C PHE A 78 -3.68 -8.94 3.78
N ARG A 79 -4.11 -9.99 4.48
CA ARG A 79 -5.40 -10.65 4.23
C ARG A 79 -6.47 -10.04 5.09
N ALA A 80 -7.28 -9.14 4.54
CA ALA A 80 -8.40 -8.55 5.27
C ALA A 80 -9.53 -9.56 5.55
N VAL A 81 -9.76 -10.49 4.60
CA VAL A 81 -10.80 -11.52 4.72
C VAL A 81 -10.15 -12.89 4.52
N SER A 82 -10.17 -13.72 5.56
CA SER A 82 -9.40 -14.97 5.62
C SER A 82 -9.78 -16.02 4.56
N TYR A 83 -11.04 -16.00 4.09
CA TYR A 83 -11.57 -16.92 3.08
C TYR A 83 -11.58 -16.35 1.66
N TRP A 84 -11.12 -15.11 1.45
CA TRP A 84 -10.93 -14.55 0.11
C TRP A 84 -9.56 -14.87 -0.43
N ASP A 85 -9.48 -15.16 -1.72
CA ASP A 85 -8.22 -15.29 -2.44
C ASP A 85 -7.68 -13.90 -2.84
N ALA A 86 -7.47 -13.04 -1.85
CA ALA A 86 -7.16 -11.64 -2.03
C ALA A 86 -6.13 -11.13 -1.01
N PHE A 87 -5.31 -10.19 -1.46
CA PHE A 87 -4.61 -9.26 -0.58
C PHE A 87 -5.28 -7.89 -0.61
N GLU A 88 -5.26 -7.21 0.52
CA GLU A 88 -5.57 -5.78 0.62
C GLU A 88 -4.27 -4.98 0.77
N LEU A 89 -4.20 -3.84 0.13
CA LEU A 89 -3.10 -2.90 0.29
C LEU A 89 -3.55 -1.69 1.11
N SER A 90 -2.65 -1.27 2.01
CA SER A 90 -2.71 0.01 2.71
C SER A 90 -1.41 0.76 2.46
N TYR A 91 -1.46 2.07 2.34
CA TYR A 91 -0.26 2.90 2.16
C TYR A 91 -0.43 4.28 2.79
N GLN A 92 0.66 4.79 3.30
CA GLN A 92 0.74 6.13 3.88
C GLN A 92 2.02 6.83 3.44
N LEU A 93 1.91 8.10 3.07
CA LEU A 93 3.07 8.98 2.93
C LEU A 93 3.22 9.82 4.21
N TYR A 94 4.46 10.08 4.59
CA TYR A 94 4.79 10.83 5.80
C TYR A 94 4.92 12.33 5.49
N GLY A 95 3.85 13.05 5.78
CA GLY A 95 3.74 14.49 5.56
C GLY A 95 3.29 14.87 4.14
N ASP A 96 2.71 16.06 4.06
CA ASP A 96 2.09 16.60 2.83
C ASP A 96 3.10 16.88 1.72
N SER A 97 4.36 17.12 2.08
CA SER A 97 5.44 17.41 1.12
C SER A 97 5.71 16.28 0.12
N HIS A 98 5.31 15.06 0.44
CA HIS A 98 5.46 13.89 -0.42
C HIS A 98 4.22 13.60 -1.27
N ALA A 99 3.10 14.29 -1.00
CA ALA A 99 1.86 14.13 -1.75
C ALA A 99 2.01 14.64 -3.20
N GLY A 100 1.25 14.05 -4.12
CA GLY A 100 1.21 14.49 -5.53
C GLY A 100 2.45 14.16 -6.37
N ARG A 101 3.52 13.61 -5.80
CA ARG A 101 4.78 13.29 -6.49
C ARG A 101 4.78 11.95 -7.22
N GLY A 102 3.71 11.18 -7.13
CA GLY A 102 3.60 9.86 -7.76
C GLY A 102 4.14 8.69 -6.91
N TYR A 103 4.71 8.95 -5.75
CA TYR A 103 5.33 7.93 -4.89
C TYR A 103 4.37 6.79 -4.53
N ALA A 104 3.17 7.11 -4.04
CA ALA A 104 2.19 6.10 -3.69
C ALA A 104 1.69 5.33 -4.92
N THR A 105 1.51 5.99 -6.07
CA THR A 105 1.12 5.31 -7.32
C THR A 105 2.17 4.28 -7.74
N GLU A 106 3.45 4.69 -7.80
CA GLU A 106 4.53 3.77 -8.16
C GLU A 106 4.69 2.65 -7.10
N GLY A 107 4.50 2.98 -5.81
CA GLY A 107 4.51 1.99 -4.72
C GLY A 107 3.46 0.91 -4.90
N VAL A 108 2.22 1.30 -5.20
CA VAL A 108 1.12 0.35 -5.48
C VAL A 108 1.45 -0.52 -6.69
N GLN A 109 1.96 0.06 -7.78
CA GLN A 109 2.34 -0.68 -8.98
C GLN A 109 3.40 -1.74 -8.69
N LEU A 110 4.47 -1.37 -8.00
CA LEU A 110 5.57 -2.27 -7.63
C LEU A 110 5.10 -3.41 -6.72
N VAL A 111 4.26 -3.11 -5.72
CA VAL A 111 3.74 -4.15 -4.81
C VAL A 111 2.77 -5.08 -5.51
N VAL A 112 1.88 -4.58 -6.37
CA VAL A 112 0.97 -5.40 -7.18
C VAL A 112 1.78 -6.36 -8.06
N ASP A 113 2.80 -5.87 -8.76
CA ASP A 113 3.64 -6.72 -9.62
C ASP A 113 4.36 -7.79 -8.79
N TYR A 114 4.92 -7.41 -7.63
CA TYR A 114 5.54 -8.36 -6.72
C TYR A 114 4.55 -9.42 -6.23
N LEU A 115 3.37 -9.02 -5.75
CA LEU A 115 2.38 -9.97 -5.23
C LEU A 115 1.90 -10.94 -6.31
N PHE A 116 1.63 -10.45 -7.51
CA PHE A 116 1.22 -11.31 -8.61
C PHE A 116 2.36 -12.19 -9.16
N ALA A 117 3.61 -11.80 -8.98
CA ALA A 117 4.73 -12.63 -9.38
C ALA A 117 5.03 -13.77 -8.39
N VAL A 118 4.93 -13.50 -7.07
CA VAL A 118 5.43 -14.43 -6.04
C VAL A 118 4.38 -15.05 -5.14
N LYS A 119 3.15 -14.52 -5.13
CA LYS A 119 2.05 -15.02 -4.30
C LYS A 119 0.94 -15.59 -5.17
N GLN A 120 0.36 -16.70 -4.73
CA GLN A 120 -0.74 -17.36 -5.44
C GLN A 120 -2.11 -16.75 -5.09
N ARG A 121 -2.21 -15.43 -5.06
CA ARG A 121 -3.48 -14.74 -4.86
C ARG A 121 -3.99 -14.22 -6.19
N TYR A 122 -5.31 -14.34 -6.41
CA TYR A 122 -5.94 -13.93 -7.67
C TYR A 122 -6.26 -12.44 -7.71
N ARG A 123 -6.42 -11.83 -6.53
CA ARG A 123 -6.97 -10.48 -6.37
C ARG A 123 -6.10 -9.63 -5.45
N VAL A 124 -5.96 -8.37 -5.80
CA VAL A 124 -5.49 -7.29 -4.91
C VAL A 124 -6.61 -6.26 -4.78
N GLN A 125 -6.86 -5.77 -3.57
CA GLN A 125 -7.91 -4.80 -3.31
C GLN A 125 -7.41 -3.59 -2.53
N LEU A 126 -8.18 -2.50 -2.63
CA LEU A 126 -8.04 -1.27 -1.86
C LEU A 126 -9.38 -0.92 -1.25
N VAL A 127 -9.36 -0.52 0.02
CA VAL A 127 -10.51 0.02 0.75
C VAL A 127 -10.26 1.50 0.95
N ILE A 128 -11.14 2.36 0.41
CA ILE A 128 -10.89 3.80 0.29
C ILE A 128 -12.09 4.56 0.86
N ALA A 129 -11.86 5.52 1.75
CA ALA A 129 -12.91 6.43 2.21
C ALA A 129 -13.47 7.23 1.02
N PRO A 130 -14.81 7.38 0.85
CA PRO A 130 -15.40 8.04 -0.31
C PRO A 130 -14.89 9.46 -0.56
N ALA A 131 -14.53 10.18 0.49
CA ALA A 131 -13.97 11.53 0.40
C ALA A 131 -12.47 11.57 0.06
N ASN A 132 -11.77 10.42 0.06
CA ASN A 132 -10.34 10.35 -0.27
C ASN A 132 -10.12 10.28 -1.79
N ALA A 133 -10.38 11.39 -2.47
CA ALA A 133 -10.20 11.50 -3.91
C ALA A 133 -8.75 11.26 -4.38
N ALA A 134 -7.76 11.46 -3.50
CA ALA A 134 -6.36 11.19 -3.83
C ALA A 134 -6.11 9.69 -3.99
N SER A 135 -6.55 8.88 -3.03
CA SER A 135 -6.44 7.40 -3.11
C SER A 135 -7.31 6.81 -4.22
N ALA A 136 -8.52 7.34 -4.47
CA ALA A 136 -9.35 6.92 -5.59
C ALA A 136 -8.63 7.12 -6.93
N ARG A 137 -8.00 8.28 -7.14
CA ARG A 137 -7.19 8.53 -8.35
C ARG A 137 -5.97 7.62 -8.48
N ILE A 138 -5.37 7.20 -7.36
CA ILE A 138 -4.27 6.22 -7.37
C ILE A 138 -4.80 4.86 -7.82
N ALA A 139 -5.93 4.40 -7.26
CA ALA A 139 -6.58 3.16 -7.65
C ALA A 139 -6.89 3.13 -9.15
N GLU A 140 -7.54 4.16 -9.66
CA GLU A 140 -7.89 4.30 -11.08
C GLU A 140 -6.65 4.29 -11.99
N LYS A 141 -5.59 5.04 -11.65
CA LYS A 141 -4.32 5.06 -12.40
C LYS A 141 -3.62 3.71 -12.41
N CYS A 142 -3.82 2.92 -11.36
CA CYS A 142 -3.31 1.56 -11.25
C CYS A 142 -4.29 0.51 -11.82
N GLY A 143 -5.34 0.92 -12.54
CA GLY A 143 -6.27 0.01 -13.20
C GLY A 143 -7.19 -0.76 -12.27
N PHE A 144 -7.30 -0.36 -11.01
CA PHE A 144 -8.28 -0.95 -10.10
C PHE A 144 -9.69 -0.54 -10.52
N VAL A 145 -10.61 -1.48 -10.45
CA VAL A 145 -12.03 -1.30 -10.76
C VAL A 145 -12.81 -1.07 -9.48
N LEU A 146 -13.66 -0.04 -9.44
CA LEU A 146 -14.60 0.19 -8.35
C LEU A 146 -15.70 -0.88 -8.40
N GLU A 147 -15.83 -1.67 -7.34
CA GLU A 147 -16.87 -2.71 -7.24
C GLU A 147 -18.12 -2.23 -6.54
N GLY A 148 -17.98 -1.25 -5.63
CA GLY A 148 -19.13 -0.71 -4.92
C GLY A 148 -18.75 -0.07 -3.57
N THR A 149 -19.83 0.21 -2.80
CA THR A 149 -19.72 0.78 -1.47
C THR A 149 -20.03 -0.27 -0.40
N VAL A 150 -19.15 -0.40 0.57
CA VAL A 150 -19.39 -1.23 1.77
C VAL A 150 -19.85 -0.30 2.88
N ARG A 151 -21.13 -0.41 3.24
CA ARG A 151 -21.76 0.53 4.18
C ARG A 151 -21.33 0.31 5.61
N GLY A 152 -21.00 1.40 6.33
CA GLY A 152 -20.68 1.41 7.76
C GLY A 152 -19.46 0.56 8.12
N ALA A 153 -18.59 0.24 7.18
CA ALA A 153 -17.52 -0.75 7.34
C ALA A 153 -16.31 -0.23 8.10
N PHE A 154 -16.13 1.08 8.17
CA PHE A 154 -14.96 1.68 8.78
C PHE A 154 -15.36 2.54 9.99
N PHE A 155 -14.85 2.18 11.17
CA PHE A 155 -15.03 2.96 12.38
C PHE A 155 -13.79 3.81 12.63
N ASN A 156 -13.94 5.12 12.62
CA ASN A 156 -12.89 6.07 12.91
C ASN A 156 -13.48 7.36 13.48
N ASP A 157 -12.75 8.02 14.38
CA ASP A 157 -13.18 9.27 15.01
C ASP A 157 -14.62 9.23 15.60
N GLY A 158 -14.94 8.13 16.29
CA GLY A 158 -16.23 7.94 16.95
C GLY A 158 -17.41 7.62 16.01
N GLN A 159 -17.20 7.43 14.73
CA GLN A 159 -18.26 7.22 13.74
C GLN A 159 -17.98 6.05 12.83
N ASN A 160 -19.06 5.38 12.39
CA ASN A 160 -19.00 4.43 11.28
C ASN A 160 -19.20 5.17 9.96
N SER A 161 -18.35 4.86 9.00
CA SER A 161 -18.42 5.41 7.65
C SER A 161 -18.42 4.32 6.60
N ASP A 162 -18.95 4.67 5.44
CA ASP A 162 -18.87 3.83 4.25
C ASP A 162 -17.45 3.83 3.69
N VAL A 163 -17.12 2.78 2.95
CA VAL A 163 -15.89 2.71 2.18
C VAL A 163 -16.17 2.24 0.76
N LEU A 164 -15.33 2.66 -0.17
CA LEU A 164 -15.31 2.19 -1.54
C LEU A 164 -14.38 1.00 -1.64
N LEU A 165 -14.85 -0.08 -2.26
CA LEU A 165 -14.04 -1.27 -2.54
C LEU A 165 -13.58 -1.22 -3.99
N TYR A 166 -12.27 -1.19 -4.18
CA TYR A 166 -11.61 -1.28 -5.47
C TYR A 166 -10.84 -2.60 -5.58
N SER A 167 -10.77 -3.17 -6.76
CA SER A 167 -10.03 -4.40 -7.01
C SER A 167 -9.26 -4.39 -8.31
N LEU A 168 -8.16 -5.17 -8.33
CA LEU A 168 -7.41 -5.53 -9.51
C LEU A 168 -7.22 -7.05 -9.49
N LEU A 169 -7.63 -7.72 -10.55
CA LEU A 169 -7.47 -9.16 -10.71
C LEU A 169 -6.15 -9.47 -11.40
N ARG A 170 -5.62 -10.67 -11.17
CA ARG A 170 -4.39 -11.14 -11.83
C ARG A 170 -4.47 -11.08 -13.35
N THR A 171 -5.66 -11.24 -13.91
CA THR A 171 -5.93 -11.22 -15.36
C THR A 171 -6.20 -9.83 -15.93
N ASP A 172 -6.40 -8.83 -15.08
CA ASP A 172 -6.68 -7.49 -15.53
C ASP A 172 -5.43 -6.84 -16.14
N PRO A 173 -5.60 -5.96 -17.13
CA PRO A 173 -4.48 -5.23 -17.69
C PRO A 173 -3.87 -4.30 -16.64
N ARG A 174 -2.55 -4.24 -16.61
CA ARG A 174 -1.79 -3.32 -15.77
C ARG A 174 -1.32 -2.13 -16.62
N PRO A 175 -1.89 -0.94 -16.46
CA PRO A 175 -1.64 0.21 -17.34
C PRO A 175 -0.17 0.65 -17.40
N TRP A 176 0.62 0.32 -16.38
CA TRP A 176 2.06 0.62 -16.33
C TRP A 176 2.93 -0.40 -17.05
N HIS A 177 2.41 -1.58 -17.37
CA HIS A 177 3.07 -2.52 -18.27
C HIS A 177 2.88 -2.04 -19.69
N ARG A 178 3.95 -1.58 -20.35
CA ARG A 178 3.88 -1.32 -21.78
C ARG A 178 3.54 -2.62 -22.50
N PRO A 179 2.55 -2.62 -23.41
CA PRO A 179 2.38 -3.79 -24.27
C PRO A 179 3.71 -4.05 -24.96
N ASP A 180 4.17 -5.31 -24.88
CA ASP A 180 5.40 -5.75 -25.53
C ASP A 180 5.29 -5.37 -27.03
N ARG A 181 6.07 -4.36 -27.46
CA ARG A 181 6.13 -4.00 -28.89
C ARG A 181 6.83 -5.13 -29.60
N GLY A 182 6.02 -6.18 -29.88
CA GLY A 182 6.33 -7.22 -30.86
C GLY A 182 7.78 -7.72 -30.84
N ARG A 183 8.07 -8.79 -30.12
CA ARG A 183 8.98 -9.76 -30.70
C ARG A 183 8.31 -10.23 -31.99
N ALA A 184 8.67 -9.60 -33.11
CA ALA A 184 8.43 -10.18 -34.40
C ALA A 184 9.07 -11.58 -34.38
N VAL A 185 8.24 -12.62 -34.35
CA VAL A 185 8.64 -13.98 -34.60
C VAL A 185 9.03 -13.98 -36.07
N HIS A 186 10.35 -13.88 -36.34
CA HIS A 186 10.88 -14.20 -37.64
C HIS A 186 10.78 -15.71 -37.75
N GLY A 187 9.79 -16.14 -38.58
CA GLY A 187 9.67 -17.51 -39.04
C GLY A 187 10.81 -17.87 -40.01
#